data_f01d60244c704bd3a1579cfdd0f78acd
#
_entry.id   f01d60244c704bd3a1579cfdd0f78acd
#
_cell.length_a   1.000
_cell.length_b   1.000
_cell.length_c   1.000
_cell.angle_alpha   90.00
_cell.angle_beta   90.00
_cell.angle_gamma   90.00
#
_symmetry.space_group_name_H-M   'P 1'
#
loop_
_entity.id
_entity.type
_entity.pdbx_description
1 polymer ?
#
loop_
_entity_poly.entity_id
_entity_poly.type
_entity_poly.pdbx_seq_one_letter_code
_entity_poly.pdbx_strand_id
1 'polypeptide(L)'
;MNMITNEDLKFFEEYKEICAAYQLAGSTLYFDLATAAPKAGVPYRNKMLAVLSGEAFSYQMKPEHLKRLEDMYQNAGEESELKKELALYFRLIEDVRKLPKEVYIRRKQILADSQSIWEQAKAKNDFSKFAPYLEKVIESQKEVLNFLDKSCSDYDYLLDRYEMGTGAEMYDSFFARVKEKLLPLIREIQERGRKIDDSVLFADYDVKEQEAFLEELKDYMQVDRDCCYMGVSEHPFT
;
A
#
# COMPACT_ATOMS: atom_id res chain seq x y z
N MET A 1 -12.26 -14.33 -32.80
CA MET A 1 -11.92 -13.14 -32.04
C MET A 1 -13.17 -12.26 -32.03
N ASN A 2 -13.80 -12.11 -30.88
CA ASN A 2 -14.93 -11.19 -30.76
C ASN A 2 -14.38 -9.77 -30.69
N MET A 3 -14.94 -8.85 -31.49
CA MET A 3 -14.54 -7.45 -31.38
C MET A 3 -15.06 -6.86 -30.07
N ILE A 4 -14.22 -6.06 -29.37
CA ILE A 4 -14.64 -5.28 -28.20
C ILE A 4 -15.69 -4.27 -28.65
N THR A 5 -16.83 -4.26 -27.99
CA THR A 5 -17.97 -3.41 -28.31
C THR A 5 -17.93 -2.10 -27.50
N ASN A 6 -18.70 -1.10 -27.96
CA ASN A 6 -18.89 0.13 -27.16
C ASN A 6 -19.55 -0.16 -25.80
N GLU A 7 -20.36 -1.21 -25.69
CA GLU A 7 -20.96 -1.65 -24.42
C GLU A 7 -19.91 -2.22 -23.46
N ASP A 8 -18.87 -2.88 -23.98
CA ASP A 8 -17.76 -3.36 -23.15
C ASP A 8 -16.93 -2.20 -22.61
N LEU A 9 -16.63 -1.23 -23.44
CA LEU A 9 -15.91 -0.03 -23.01
C LEU A 9 -16.72 0.76 -21.95
N LYS A 10 -18.02 0.95 -22.20
CA LYS A 10 -18.90 1.61 -21.23
C LYS A 10 -18.97 0.84 -19.90
N PHE A 11 -19.10 -0.48 -19.95
CA PHE A 11 -19.05 -1.31 -18.74
C PHE A 11 -17.75 -1.13 -17.98
N PHE A 12 -16.61 -1.10 -18.67
CA PHE A 12 -15.31 -0.97 -18.01
C PHE A 12 -15.15 0.39 -17.34
N GLU A 13 -15.61 1.48 -17.96
CA GLU A 13 -15.61 2.80 -17.32
C GLU A 13 -16.53 2.83 -16.09
N GLU A 14 -17.77 2.36 -16.18
CA GLU A 14 -18.70 2.27 -15.06
C GLU A 14 -18.14 1.39 -13.91
N TYR A 15 -17.48 0.29 -14.26
CA TYR A 15 -16.84 -0.59 -13.29
C TYR A 15 -15.72 0.12 -12.54
N LYS A 16 -14.85 0.85 -13.24
CA LYS A 16 -13.77 1.64 -12.64
C LYS A 16 -14.32 2.74 -11.73
N GLU A 17 -15.34 3.47 -12.18
CA GLU A 17 -15.98 4.53 -11.40
C GLU A 17 -16.54 3.99 -10.06
N ILE A 18 -17.24 2.86 -10.10
CA ILE A 18 -17.80 2.25 -8.89
C ILE A 18 -16.68 1.76 -7.95
N CYS A 19 -15.64 1.12 -8.48
CA CYS A 19 -14.48 0.70 -7.69
C CYS A 19 -13.78 1.91 -7.05
N ALA A 20 -13.60 3.00 -7.81
CA ALA A 20 -13.01 4.24 -7.32
C ALA A 20 -13.88 4.90 -6.23
N ALA A 21 -15.21 4.88 -6.36
CA ALA A 21 -16.12 5.39 -5.35
C ALA A 21 -16.01 4.62 -4.03
N TYR A 22 -15.94 3.29 -4.08
CA TYR A 22 -15.70 2.46 -2.89
C TYR A 22 -14.33 2.75 -2.26
N GLN A 23 -13.30 2.90 -3.08
CA GLN A 23 -11.95 3.22 -2.60
C GLN A 23 -11.92 4.58 -1.91
N LEU A 24 -12.52 5.61 -2.53
CA LEU A 24 -12.59 6.95 -1.97
C LEU A 24 -13.32 6.96 -0.62
N ALA A 25 -14.48 6.29 -0.54
CA ALA A 25 -15.24 6.18 0.70
C ALA A 25 -14.43 5.46 1.80
N GLY A 26 -13.74 4.37 1.46
CA GLY A 26 -12.87 3.64 2.39
C GLY A 26 -11.69 4.47 2.87
N SER A 27 -11.01 5.17 1.96
CA SER A 27 -9.88 6.05 2.28
C SER A 27 -10.31 7.24 3.15
N THR A 28 -11.48 7.81 2.89
CA THR A 28 -12.04 8.90 3.71
C THR A 28 -12.35 8.44 5.14
N LEU A 29 -12.97 7.25 5.29
CA LEU A 29 -13.20 6.67 6.62
C LEU A 29 -11.90 6.34 7.34
N TYR A 30 -10.90 5.83 6.63
CA TYR A 30 -9.58 5.56 7.21
C TYR A 30 -8.89 6.85 7.64
N PHE A 31 -8.96 7.90 6.83
CA PHE A 31 -8.42 9.21 7.16
C PHE A 31 -9.08 9.79 8.42
N ASP A 32 -10.42 9.74 8.52
CA ASP A 32 -11.15 10.16 9.73
C ASP A 32 -10.68 9.37 10.96
N LEU A 33 -10.55 8.04 10.84
CA LEU A 33 -10.08 7.16 11.91
C LEU A 33 -8.68 7.53 12.40
N ALA A 34 -7.78 7.85 11.49
CA ALA A 34 -6.38 8.12 11.80
C ALA A 34 -6.13 9.54 12.33
N THR A 35 -7.05 10.51 12.08
CA THR A 35 -6.82 11.92 12.35
C THR A 35 -7.85 12.55 13.29
N ALA A 36 -9.14 12.48 12.97
CA ALA A 36 -10.18 13.29 13.61
C ALA A 36 -11.16 12.49 14.47
N ALA A 37 -11.26 11.16 14.30
CA ALA A 37 -12.29 10.37 14.96
C ALA A 37 -12.14 10.35 16.50
N PRO A 38 -13.20 10.72 17.26
CA PRO A 38 -13.19 10.52 18.70
C PRO A 38 -12.98 9.05 19.06
N LYS A 39 -12.09 8.77 20.02
CA LYS A 39 -11.71 7.41 20.43
C LYS A 39 -12.90 6.48 20.71
N ALA A 40 -13.96 7.00 21.34
CA ALA A 40 -15.17 6.23 21.63
C ALA A 40 -15.96 5.82 20.36
N GLY A 41 -15.79 6.55 19.26
CA GLY A 41 -16.45 6.27 17.98
C GLY A 41 -15.67 5.28 17.07
N VAL A 42 -14.41 5.00 17.37
CA VAL A 42 -13.53 4.15 16.55
C VAL A 42 -14.11 2.74 16.32
N PRO A 43 -14.65 2.01 17.34
CA PRO A 43 -15.16 0.66 17.12
C PRO A 43 -16.32 0.62 16.10
N TYR A 44 -17.21 1.61 16.13
CA TYR A 44 -18.32 1.70 15.19
C TYR A 44 -17.81 2.00 13.76
N ARG A 45 -16.87 2.94 13.62
CA ARG A 45 -16.26 3.27 12.32
C ARG A 45 -15.53 2.08 11.71
N ASN A 46 -14.77 1.35 12.52
CA ASN A 46 -14.10 0.12 12.06
C ASN A 46 -15.09 -0.93 11.54
N LYS A 47 -16.24 -1.07 12.24
CA LYS A 47 -17.32 -1.95 11.77
C LYS A 47 -17.88 -1.48 10.43
N MET A 48 -18.11 -0.19 10.26
CA MET A 48 -18.64 0.36 8.99
C MET A 48 -17.61 0.23 7.85
N LEU A 49 -16.34 0.46 8.13
CA LEU A 49 -15.25 0.24 7.16
C LEU A 49 -15.18 -1.23 6.72
N ALA A 50 -15.36 -2.17 7.65
CA ALA A 50 -15.39 -3.60 7.31
C ALA A 50 -16.58 -3.96 6.40
N VAL A 51 -17.79 -3.41 6.67
CA VAL A 51 -18.96 -3.60 5.82
C VAL A 51 -18.72 -3.02 4.43
N LEU A 52 -18.23 -1.78 4.34
CA LEU A 52 -17.92 -1.13 3.06
C LEU A 52 -16.88 -1.92 2.26
N SER A 53 -15.83 -2.40 2.92
CA SER A 53 -14.80 -3.23 2.28
C SER A 53 -15.36 -4.56 1.76
N GLY A 54 -16.32 -5.15 2.49
CA GLY A 54 -17.01 -6.36 2.06
C GLY A 54 -17.88 -6.16 0.82
N GLU A 55 -18.59 -5.04 0.72
CA GLU A 55 -19.38 -4.66 -0.45
C GLU A 55 -18.50 -4.35 -1.65
N ALA A 56 -17.43 -3.57 -1.44
CA ALA A 56 -16.42 -3.28 -2.47
C ALA A 56 -15.81 -4.57 -3.04
N PHE A 57 -15.40 -5.49 -2.16
CA PHE A 57 -14.90 -6.81 -2.57
C PHE A 57 -15.94 -7.59 -3.37
N SER A 58 -17.19 -7.66 -2.88
CA SER A 58 -18.26 -8.41 -3.54
C SER A 58 -18.57 -7.86 -4.93
N TYR A 59 -18.53 -6.54 -5.11
CA TYR A 59 -18.69 -5.91 -6.42
C TYR A 59 -17.49 -6.20 -7.33
N GLN A 60 -16.28 -5.99 -6.83
CA GLN A 60 -15.03 -6.13 -7.59
C GLN A 60 -14.78 -7.57 -8.03
N MET A 61 -15.03 -8.55 -7.16
CA MET A 61 -14.80 -9.97 -7.42
C MET A 61 -16.03 -10.70 -7.99
N LYS A 62 -17.03 -9.98 -8.46
CA LYS A 62 -18.23 -10.58 -9.04
C LYS A 62 -17.84 -11.41 -10.27
N PRO A 63 -18.22 -12.71 -10.32
CA PRO A 63 -17.78 -13.60 -11.41
C PRO A 63 -18.10 -13.08 -12.80
N GLU A 64 -19.27 -12.45 -12.97
CA GLU A 64 -19.67 -11.88 -14.26
C GLU A 64 -18.76 -10.71 -14.67
N HIS A 65 -18.34 -9.88 -13.71
CA HIS A 65 -17.42 -8.77 -13.96
C HIS A 65 -16.04 -9.28 -14.37
N LEU A 66 -15.47 -10.20 -13.57
CA LEU A 66 -14.15 -10.77 -13.87
C LEU A 66 -14.12 -11.47 -15.22
N LYS A 67 -15.16 -12.26 -15.53
CA LYS A 67 -15.26 -12.92 -16.82
C LYS A 67 -15.31 -11.91 -17.96
N ARG A 68 -16.12 -10.85 -17.85
CA ARG A 68 -16.21 -9.84 -18.90
C ARG A 68 -14.89 -9.10 -19.10
N LEU A 69 -14.20 -8.76 -18.02
CA LEU A 69 -12.86 -8.16 -18.08
C LEU A 69 -11.83 -9.11 -18.72
N GLU A 70 -11.89 -10.41 -18.42
CA GLU A 70 -11.03 -11.42 -19.06
C GLU A 70 -11.32 -11.54 -20.56
N ASP A 71 -12.58 -11.58 -20.94
CA ASP A 71 -12.99 -11.61 -22.35
C ASP A 71 -12.49 -10.36 -23.09
N MET A 72 -12.59 -9.19 -22.49
CA MET A 72 -12.04 -7.94 -23.01
C MET A 72 -10.52 -8.01 -23.15
N TYR A 73 -9.82 -8.50 -22.13
CA TYR A 73 -8.35 -8.64 -22.15
C TYR A 73 -7.88 -9.56 -23.28
N GLN A 74 -8.56 -10.70 -23.47
CA GLN A 74 -8.21 -11.66 -24.53
C GLN A 74 -8.47 -11.12 -25.96
N ASN A 75 -9.47 -10.24 -26.10
CA ASN A 75 -9.86 -9.70 -27.40
C ASN A 75 -9.25 -8.32 -27.73
N ALA A 76 -8.61 -7.66 -26.75
CA ALA A 76 -7.90 -6.39 -26.95
C ALA A 76 -6.64 -6.59 -27.80
N GLY A 77 -6.35 -5.63 -28.69
CA GLY A 77 -5.10 -5.63 -29.46
C GLY A 77 -3.87 -5.57 -28.56
N GLU A 78 -2.84 -6.34 -28.88
CA GLU A 78 -1.64 -6.52 -28.01
C GLU A 78 -0.99 -5.20 -27.57
N GLU A 79 -0.93 -4.22 -28.46
CA GLU A 79 -0.32 -2.90 -28.15
C GLU A 79 -1.37 -1.82 -27.75
N SER A 80 -2.63 -2.19 -27.56
CA SER A 80 -3.68 -1.23 -27.20
C SER A 80 -3.55 -0.78 -25.73
N GLU A 81 -3.90 0.48 -25.46
CA GLU A 81 -3.95 1.01 -24.10
C GLU A 81 -4.91 0.20 -23.20
N LEU A 82 -6.03 -0.25 -23.76
CA LEU A 82 -6.97 -1.11 -23.05
C LEU A 82 -6.33 -2.42 -22.59
N LYS A 83 -5.51 -3.05 -23.43
CA LYS A 83 -4.79 -4.29 -23.09
C LYS A 83 -3.84 -4.05 -21.91
N LYS A 84 -3.09 -2.96 -21.96
CA LYS A 84 -2.14 -2.57 -20.92
C LYS A 84 -2.85 -2.25 -19.60
N GLU A 85 -3.95 -1.51 -19.68
CA GLU A 85 -4.77 -1.14 -18.51
C GLU A 85 -5.38 -2.37 -17.84
N LEU A 86 -5.97 -3.29 -18.63
CA LEU A 86 -6.53 -4.54 -18.10
C LEU A 86 -5.44 -5.46 -17.53
N ALA A 87 -4.25 -5.53 -18.15
CA ALA A 87 -3.12 -6.29 -17.62
C ALA A 87 -2.70 -5.76 -16.24
N LEU A 88 -2.58 -4.43 -16.11
CA LEU A 88 -2.25 -3.79 -14.84
C LEU A 88 -3.34 -4.04 -13.79
N TYR A 89 -4.60 -3.94 -14.18
CA TYR A 89 -5.73 -4.22 -13.31
C TYR A 89 -5.71 -5.66 -12.78
N PHE A 90 -5.54 -6.65 -13.66
CA PHE A 90 -5.44 -8.05 -13.24
C PHE A 90 -4.25 -8.29 -12.31
N ARG A 91 -3.12 -7.65 -12.59
CA ARG A 91 -1.98 -7.70 -11.69
C ARG A 91 -2.32 -7.17 -10.29
N LEU A 92 -3.05 -6.06 -10.18
CA LEU A 92 -3.43 -5.48 -8.89
C LEU A 92 -4.34 -6.39 -8.06
N ILE A 93 -5.27 -7.11 -8.71
CA ILE A 93 -6.23 -7.98 -8.03
C ILE A 93 -5.80 -9.44 -7.92
N GLU A 94 -4.65 -9.81 -8.52
CA GLU A 94 -4.21 -11.22 -8.63
C GLU A 94 -4.16 -11.92 -7.28
N ASP A 95 -3.56 -11.28 -6.28
CA ASP A 95 -3.41 -11.84 -4.93
C ASP A 95 -4.75 -12.03 -4.22
N VAL A 96 -5.77 -11.25 -4.60
CA VAL A 96 -7.07 -11.25 -3.95
C VAL A 96 -8.04 -12.21 -4.64
N ARG A 97 -8.05 -12.24 -5.97
CA ARG A 97 -9.00 -13.05 -6.74
C ARG A 97 -8.81 -14.56 -6.60
N LYS A 98 -7.61 -14.99 -6.21
CA LYS A 98 -7.27 -16.41 -6.01
C LYS A 98 -7.49 -16.88 -4.58
N LEU A 99 -7.72 -15.95 -3.64
CA LEU A 99 -7.92 -16.32 -2.24
C LEU A 99 -9.35 -16.79 -1.96
N PRO A 100 -9.51 -17.88 -1.17
CA PRO A 100 -10.78 -18.13 -0.52
C PRO A 100 -11.19 -16.95 0.37
N LYS A 101 -12.47 -16.63 0.37
CA LYS A 101 -13.02 -15.48 1.13
C LYS A 101 -12.64 -15.53 2.61
N GLU A 102 -12.63 -16.72 3.21
CA GLU A 102 -12.28 -16.94 4.61
C GLU A 102 -10.82 -16.60 4.90
N VAL A 103 -9.91 -16.95 3.98
CA VAL A 103 -8.48 -16.60 4.07
C VAL A 103 -8.30 -15.09 3.98
N TYR A 104 -8.99 -14.45 3.04
CA TYR A 104 -8.95 -12.99 2.89
C TYR A 104 -9.43 -12.27 4.16
N ILE A 105 -10.59 -12.67 4.70
CA ILE A 105 -11.15 -12.07 5.92
C ILE A 105 -10.22 -12.28 7.12
N ARG A 106 -9.73 -13.50 7.33
CA ARG A 106 -8.79 -13.82 8.42
C ARG A 106 -7.52 -13.00 8.32
N ARG A 107 -6.95 -12.85 7.12
CA ARG A 107 -5.77 -12.00 6.90
C ARG A 107 -6.04 -10.54 7.26
N LYS A 108 -7.19 -9.98 6.83
CA LYS A 108 -7.55 -8.60 7.19
C LYS A 108 -7.64 -8.41 8.69
N GLN A 109 -8.20 -9.37 9.42
CA GLN A 109 -8.27 -9.33 10.88
C GLN A 109 -6.88 -9.38 11.52
N ILE A 110 -6.01 -10.31 11.07
CA ILE A 110 -4.63 -10.41 11.55
C ILE A 110 -3.88 -9.09 11.37
N LEU A 111 -4.00 -8.44 10.21
CA LEU A 111 -3.34 -7.17 9.95
C LEU A 111 -3.86 -6.05 10.85
N ALA A 112 -5.19 -5.94 11.03
CA ALA A 112 -5.80 -4.92 11.88
C ALA A 112 -5.41 -5.10 13.35
N ASP A 113 -5.46 -6.34 13.87
CA ASP A 113 -5.05 -6.64 15.26
C ASP A 113 -3.56 -6.34 15.45
N SER A 114 -2.73 -6.72 14.49
CA SER A 114 -1.27 -6.50 14.55
C SER A 114 -0.91 -5.02 14.55
N GLN A 115 -1.61 -4.21 13.77
CA GLN A 115 -1.39 -2.76 13.74
C GLN A 115 -1.72 -2.13 15.10
N SER A 116 -2.87 -2.47 15.69
CA SER A 116 -3.26 -1.95 17.00
C SER A 116 -2.26 -2.31 18.11
N ILE A 117 -1.71 -3.54 18.09
CA ILE A 117 -0.70 -3.97 19.05
C ILE A 117 0.65 -3.32 18.77
N TRP A 118 1.01 -3.12 17.50
CA TRP A 118 2.24 -2.41 17.12
C TRP A 118 2.26 -0.97 17.66
N GLU A 119 1.18 -0.22 17.53
CA GLU A 119 1.07 1.14 18.08
C GLU A 119 1.31 1.17 19.59
N GLN A 120 0.68 0.24 20.33
CA GLN A 120 0.86 0.12 21.77
C GLN A 120 2.28 -0.29 22.18
N ALA A 121 2.87 -1.22 21.43
CA ALA A 121 4.23 -1.71 21.66
C ALA A 121 5.27 -0.64 21.34
N LYS A 122 5.09 0.11 20.25
CA LYS A 122 5.93 1.25 19.85
C LYS A 122 5.92 2.33 20.93
N ALA A 123 4.75 2.74 21.42
CA ALA A 123 4.63 3.76 22.47
C ALA A 123 5.33 3.37 23.78
N LYS A 124 5.52 2.06 24.04
CA LYS A 124 6.16 1.53 25.25
C LYS A 124 7.58 1.01 25.00
N ASN A 125 8.07 1.07 23.76
CA ASN A 125 9.32 0.46 23.32
C ASN A 125 9.41 -1.05 23.71
N ASP A 126 8.29 -1.77 23.55
CA ASP A 126 8.13 -3.18 23.93
C ASP A 126 7.91 -4.08 22.72
N PHE A 127 9.01 -4.46 22.07
CA PHE A 127 8.96 -5.37 20.92
C PHE A 127 8.41 -6.76 21.29
N SER A 128 8.61 -7.22 22.51
CA SER A 128 8.18 -8.55 22.95
C SER A 128 6.66 -8.71 22.87
N LYS A 129 5.93 -7.62 23.07
CA LYS A 129 4.47 -7.58 22.90
C LYS A 129 4.03 -7.71 21.42
N PHE A 130 4.81 -7.16 20.49
CA PHE A 130 4.50 -7.16 19.07
C PHE A 130 4.97 -8.43 18.34
N ALA A 131 6.08 -9.04 18.75
CA ALA A 131 6.70 -10.17 18.06
C ALA A 131 5.71 -11.30 17.69
N PRO A 132 4.81 -11.79 18.59
CA PRO A 132 3.85 -12.84 18.24
C PRO A 132 2.84 -12.44 17.16
N TYR A 133 2.55 -11.16 17.03
CA TYR A 133 1.66 -10.63 15.98
C TYR A 133 2.39 -10.50 14.66
N LEU A 134 3.66 -10.09 14.68
CA LEU A 134 4.50 -10.08 13.49
C LEU A 134 4.66 -11.49 12.89
N GLU A 135 4.84 -12.52 13.72
CA GLU A 135 4.86 -13.92 13.28
C GLU A 135 3.57 -14.29 12.56
N LYS A 136 2.39 -13.96 13.12
CA LYS A 136 1.09 -14.20 12.49
C LYS A 136 0.96 -13.49 11.14
N VAL A 137 1.48 -12.25 11.02
CA VAL A 137 1.50 -11.52 9.74
C VAL A 137 2.34 -12.25 8.72
N ILE A 138 3.55 -12.71 9.09
CA ILE A 138 4.45 -13.45 8.21
C ILE A 138 3.82 -14.78 7.79
N GLU A 139 3.24 -15.53 8.72
CA GLU A 139 2.56 -16.81 8.44
C GLU A 139 1.36 -16.60 7.50
N SER A 140 0.55 -15.55 7.74
CA SER A 140 -0.57 -15.23 6.85
C SER A 140 -0.11 -14.82 5.45
N GLN A 141 1.06 -14.19 5.31
CA GLN A 141 1.65 -13.88 4.01
C GLN A 141 2.10 -15.15 3.29
N LYS A 142 2.75 -16.06 3.99
CA LYS A 142 3.14 -17.38 3.44
C LYS A 142 1.92 -18.19 3.01
N GLU A 143 0.84 -18.17 3.81
CA GLU A 143 -0.42 -18.84 3.44
C GLU A 143 -1.00 -18.28 2.14
N VAL A 144 -1.04 -16.95 1.96
CA VAL A 144 -1.50 -16.30 0.72
C VAL A 144 -0.68 -16.78 -0.48
N LEU A 145 0.65 -16.83 -0.35
CA LEU A 145 1.53 -17.25 -1.43
C LEU A 145 1.26 -18.68 -1.91
N ASN A 146 0.69 -19.57 -1.08
CA ASN A 146 0.33 -20.92 -1.47
C ASN A 146 -0.87 -20.97 -2.43
N PHE A 147 -1.69 -19.93 -2.50
CA PHE A 147 -2.82 -19.85 -3.42
C PHE A 147 -2.46 -19.25 -4.78
N LEU A 148 -1.25 -18.72 -4.92
CA LEU A 148 -0.84 -18.00 -6.12
C LEU A 148 -0.05 -18.91 -7.06
N ASP A 149 -0.36 -18.82 -8.36
CA ASP A 149 0.43 -19.47 -9.40
C ASP A 149 1.68 -18.63 -9.67
N LYS A 150 2.83 -19.17 -9.31
CA LYS A 150 4.13 -18.50 -9.42
C LYS A 150 5.08 -19.35 -10.25
N SER A 151 5.81 -18.72 -11.15
CA SER A 151 6.93 -19.32 -11.88
C SER A 151 8.30 -19.04 -11.25
N CYS A 152 8.32 -18.31 -10.14
CA CYS A 152 9.52 -17.88 -9.41
C CYS A 152 9.40 -18.24 -7.91
N SER A 153 10.45 -17.96 -7.14
CA SER A 153 10.41 -18.14 -5.69
C SER A 153 9.37 -17.20 -5.04
N ASP A 154 8.91 -17.56 -3.84
CA ASP A 154 7.99 -16.71 -3.06
C ASP A 154 8.57 -15.32 -2.81
N TYR A 155 9.88 -15.24 -2.57
CA TYR A 155 10.55 -13.98 -2.31
C TYR A 155 10.66 -13.12 -3.57
N ASP A 156 11.02 -13.70 -4.71
CA ASP A 156 11.04 -12.99 -6.00
C ASP A 156 9.65 -12.49 -6.38
N TYR A 157 8.61 -13.31 -6.16
CA TYR A 157 7.23 -12.88 -6.37
C TYR A 157 6.89 -11.64 -5.53
N LEU A 158 7.26 -11.63 -4.25
CA LEU A 158 7.01 -10.47 -3.38
C LEU A 158 7.82 -9.23 -3.82
N LEU A 159 9.08 -9.40 -4.23
CA LEU A 159 9.88 -8.29 -4.76
C LEU A 159 9.23 -7.69 -6.01
N ASP A 160 8.79 -8.52 -6.96
CA ASP A 160 8.09 -8.10 -8.16
C ASP A 160 6.78 -7.36 -7.86
N ARG A 161 6.08 -7.69 -6.76
CA ARG A 161 4.87 -6.96 -6.33
C ARG A 161 5.16 -5.53 -5.89
N TYR A 162 6.31 -5.26 -5.30
CA TYR A 162 6.74 -3.92 -4.92
C TYR A 162 7.33 -3.14 -6.09
N GLU A 163 8.16 -3.79 -6.89
CA GLU A 163 8.77 -3.18 -8.06
C GLU A 163 8.77 -4.18 -9.24
N MET A 164 7.96 -3.87 -10.23
CA MET A 164 7.68 -4.77 -11.36
C MET A 164 8.94 -5.12 -12.15
N GLY A 165 9.14 -6.41 -12.39
CA GLY A 165 10.28 -6.94 -13.14
C GLY A 165 11.53 -7.14 -12.28
N THR A 166 11.44 -6.98 -10.95
CA THR A 166 12.59 -7.16 -10.05
C THR A 166 12.56 -8.52 -9.35
N GLY A 167 13.75 -8.98 -8.97
CA GLY A 167 13.96 -10.21 -8.21
C GLY A 167 15.27 -10.14 -7.42
N ALA A 168 15.55 -11.16 -6.61
CA ALA A 168 16.70 -11.21 -5.71
C ALA A 168 18.05 -11.04 -6.46
N GLU A 169 18.20 -11.67 -7.62
CA GLU A 169 19.43 -11.56 -8.43
C GLU A 169 19.74 -10.12 -8.84
N MET A 170 18.72 -9.37 -9.26
CA MET A 170 18.88 -7.96 -9.61
C MET A 170 19.31 -7.14 -8.40
N TYR A 171 18.64 -7.34 -7.24
CA TYR A 171 19.00 -6.64 -6.00
C TYR A 171 20.39 -7.03 -5.50
N ASP A 172 20.79 -8.30 -5.58
CA ASP A 172 22.13 -8.74 -5.19
C ASP A 172 23.20 -8.06 -6.03
N SER A 173 23.00 -7.99 -7.35
CA SER A 173 23.89 -7.29 -8.27
C SER A 173 23.95 -5.79 -7.96
N PHE A 174 22.80 -5.15 -7.74
CA PHE A 174 22.71 -3.74 -7.39
C PHE A 174 23.46 -3.45 -6.08
N PHE A 175 23.14 -4.18 -5.00
CA PHE A 175 23.78 -3.97 -3.70
C PHE A 175 25.26 -4.34 -3.68
N ALA A 176 25.71 -5.31 -4.46
CA ALA A 176 27.14 -5.58 -4.62
C ALA A 176 27.86 -4.35 -5.17
N ARG A 177 27.31 -3.68 -6.20
CA ARG A 177 27.88 -2.44 -6.76
C ARG A 177 27.81 -1.28 -5.78
N VAL A 178 26.70 -1.12 -5.05
CA VAL A 178 26.55 -0.10 -4.00
C VAL A 178 27.61 -0.28 -2.93
N LYS A 179 27.80 -1.51 -2.42
CA LYS A 179 28.82 -1.82 -1.42
C LYS A 179 30.22 -1.54 -1.94
N GLU A 180 30.53 -1.96 -3.16
CA GLU A 180 31.84 -1.72 -3.79
C GLU A 180 32.20 -0.22 -3.87
N LYS A 181 31.23 0.64 -4.18
CA LYS A 181 31.48 2.07 -4.41
C LYS A 181 31.28 2.91 -3.17
N LEU A 182 30.21 2.66 -2.40
CA LEU A 182 29.87 3.53 -1.27
C LEU A 182 30.62 3.19 0.02
N LEU A 183 30.93 1.92 0.31
CA LEU A 183 31.64 1.60 1.54
C LEU A 183 33.05 2.21 1.62
N PRO A 184 33.88 2.19 0.55
CA PRO A 184 35.16 2.90 0.58
C PRO A 184 34.98 4.41 0.78
N LEU A 185 34.00 5.02 0.10
CA LEU A 185 33.71 6.45 0.24
C LEU A 185 33.28 6.81 1.67
N ILE A 186 32.40 6.02 2.28
CA ILE A 186 31.97 6.23 3.67
C ILE A 186 33.16 6.16 4.62
N ARG A 187 34.05 5.17 4.46
CA ARG A 187 35.27 5.04 5.25
C ARG A 187 36.20 6.24 5.08
N GLU A 188 36.39 6.70 3.85
CA GLU A 188 37.23 7.89 3.58
C GLU A 188 36.62 9.15 4.23
N ILE A 189 35.30 9.32 4.16
CA ILE A 189 34.59 10.42 4.85
C ILE A 189 34.78 10.32 6.37
N GLN A 190 34.68 9.12 6.94
CA GLN A 190 34.87 8.92 8.39
C GLN A 190 36.31 9.23 8.83
N GLU A 191 37.32 8.87 8.01
CA GLU A 191 38.74 9.06 8.33
C GLU A 191 39.24 10.47 8.06
N ARG A 192 38.78 11.10 6.97
CA ARG A 192 39.33 12.36 6.43
C ARG A 192 38.29 13.46 6.25
N GLY A 193 37.02 13.12 6.42
CA GLY A 193 35.93 14.08 6.23
C GLY A 193 36.01 15.22 7.25
N ARG A 194 35.57 16.38 6.82
CA ARG A 194 35.42 17.53 7.74
C ARG A 194 34.34 17.20 8.78
N LYS A 195 34.62 17.41 10.06
CA LYS A 195 33.58 17.35 11.07
C LYS A 195 32.54 18.44 10.78
N ILE A 196 31.32 18.01 10.66
CA ILE A 196 30.15 18.87 10.48
C ILE A 196 29.52 19.02 11.84
N ASP A 197 29.22 20.24 12.24
CA ASP A 197 28.41 20.47 13.43
C ASP A 197 26.96 20.14 13.11
N ASP A 198 26.49 19.03 13.63
CA ASP A 198 25.13 18.52 13.45
C ASP A 198 24.26 18.76 14.70
N SER A 199 24.74 19.57 15.66
CA SER A 199 24.03 19.86 16.90
C SER A 199 22.62 20.41 16.67
N VAL A 200 22.41 21.10 15.56
CA VAL A 200 21.09 21.61 15.14
C VAL A 200 20.07 20.46 14.94
N LEU A 201 20.50 19.27 14.54
CA LEU A 201 19.60 18.12 14.34
C LEU A 201 19.11 17.51 15.67
N PHE A 202 19.77 17.82 16.78
CA PHE A 202 19.47 17.30 18.11
C PHE A 202 18.90 18.37 19.05
N ALA A 203 18.60 19.56 18.53
CA ALA A 203 17.94 20.59 19.30
C ALA A 203 16.46 20.23 19.55
N ASP A 204 15.91 20.70 20.65
CA ASP A 204 14.48 20.62 20.91
C ASP A 204 13.75 21.62 20.03
N TYR A 205 12.85 21.12 19.19
CA TYR A 205 12.00 21.94 18.34
C TYR A 205 10.55 21.87 18.82
N ASP A 206 9.99 23.01 19.17
CA ASP A 206 8.59 23.08 19.60
C ASP A 206 7.65 22.64 18.47
N VAL A 207 6.63 21.84 18.82
CA VAL A 207 5.67 21.29 17.84
C VAL A 207 4.94 22.39 17.08
N LYS A 208 4.64 23.54 17.75
CA LYS A 208 3.97 24.66 17.09
C LYS A 208 4.88 25.38 16.08
N GLU A 209 6.19 25.42 16.35
CA GLU A 209 7.16 25.95 15.39
C GLU A 209 7.29 25.04 14.17
N GLN A 210 7.25 23.71 14.38
CA GLN A 210 7.21 22.73 13.29
C GLN A 210 5.92 22.88 12.46
N GLU A 211 4.76 23.04 13.10
CA GLU A 211 3.48 23.28 12.42
C GLU A 211 3.53 24.58 11.59
N ALA A 212 4.05 25.68 12.15
CA ALA A 212 4.21 26.94 11.42
C ALA A 212 5.13 26.79 10.20
N PHE A 213 6.26 26.10 10.36
CA PHE A 213 7.17 25.80 9.25
C PHE A 213 6.50 24.95 8.16
N LEU A 214 5.68 23.98 8.55
CA LEU A 214 4.93 23.18 7.58
C LEU A 214 3.92 24.01 6.78
N GLU A 215 3.30 25.03 7.38
CA GLU A 215 2.43 25.96 6.63
C GLU A 215 3.22 26.77 5.60
N GLU A 216 4.40 27.31 5.96
CA GLU A 216 5.29 27.98 5.01
C GLU A 216 5.76 27.04 3.89
N LEU A 217 6.05 25.77 4.22
CA LEU A 217 6.44 24.77 3.23
C LEU A 217 5.30 24.45 2.26
N LYS A 218 4.06 24.37 2.74
CA LYS A 218 2.88 24.19 1.88
C LYS A 218 2.73 25.36 0.89
N ASP A 219 2.96 26.61 1.34
CA ASP A 219 2.94 27.77 0.47
C ASP A 219 4.06 27.72 -0.58
N TYR A 220 5.27 27.37 -0.15
CA TYR A 220 6.40 27.18 -1.06
C TYR A 220 6.15 26.09 -2.12
N MET A 221 5.55 24.98 -1.72
CA MET A 221 5.17 23.87 -2.61
C MET A 221 3.91 24.17 -3.44
N GLN A 222 3.25 25.30 -3.24
CA GLN A 222 2.01 25.69 -3.90
C GLN A 222 0.89 24.64 -3.70
N VAL A 223 0.78 24.11 -2.49
CA VAL A 223 -0.31 23.16 -2.15
C VAL A 223 -1.64 23.91 -2.22
N ASP A 224 -2.50 23.44 -3.11
CA ASP A 224 -3.85 24.00 -3.26
C ASP A 224 -4.72 23.57 -2.07
N ARG A 225 -4.98 24.53 -1.16
CA ARG A 225 -5.77 24.28 0.05
C ARG A 225 -7.26 24.11 -0.21
N ASP A 226 -7.74 24.49 -1.40
CA ASP A 226 -9.13 24.23 -1.80
C ASP A 226 -9.34 22.76 -2.21
N CYS A 227 -8.26 22.08 -2.59
CA CYS A 227 -8.28 20.67 -3.02
C CYS A 227 -7.62 19.71 -2.02
N CYS A 228 -6.68 20.20 -1.20
CA CYS A 228 -5.83 19.37 -0.34
C CYS A 228 -6.02 19.68 1.14
N TYR A 229 -6.24 18.65 1.93
CA TYR A 229 -6.27 18.73 3.39
C TYR A 229 -5.19 17.84 3.99
N MET A 230 -4.45 18.35 4.98
CA MET A 230 -3.47 17.60 5.75
C MET A 230 -3.91 17.50 7.20
N GLY A 231 -4.00 16.28 7.72
CA GLY A 231 -4.28 15.99 9.13
C GLY A 231 -3.03 15.52 9.87
N VAL A 232 -3.08 15.56 11.19
CA VAL A 232 -2.03 15.01 12.05
C VAL A 232 -2.39 13.57 12.42
N SER A 233 -1.41 12.67 12.34
CA SER A 233 -1.57 11.25 12.70
C SER A 233 -0.32 10.71 13.37
N GLU A 234 -0.44 9.57 14.06
CA GLU A 234 0.68 8.88 14.73
C GLU A 234 1.74 8.35 13.73
N HIS A 235 1.35 8.11 12.50
CA HIS A 235 2.22 7.64 11.43
C HIS A 235 1.80 8.30 10.11
N PRO A 236 2.73 8.91 9.35
CA PRO A 236 2.39 9.52 8.08
C PRO A 236 1.84 8.49 7.08
N PHE A 237 0.80 8.89 6.34
CA PHE A 237 0.19 8.13 5.26
C PHE A 237 -0.43 9.07 4.22
N THR A 238 -0.67 8.58 3.02
CA THR A 238 -1.34 9.28 1.91
C THR A 238 -2.54 8.50 1.42
#